data_817542f114edee8e2f786a6d4574bfdd
#
_entry.id   817542f114edee8e2f786a6d4574bfdd
#
_cell.length_a   1.000
_cell.length_b   1.000
_cell.length_c   1.000
_cell.angle_alpha   90.00
_cell.angle_beta   90.00
_cell.angle_gamma   90.00
#
_symmetry.space_group_name_H-M   'P 1'
#
loop_
_entity.id
_entity.type
_entity.pdbx_description
1 polymer ?
#
loop_
_entity_poly.entity_id
_entity_poly.type
_entity_poly.pdbx_seq_one_letter_code
_entity_poly.pdbx_strand_id
1 'polypeptide(L)'
;LGSMPMPETGRLIEATGRRFLGIQADLSQPNDFRALVGQIEEQAGPIDILVNNAGTIRRADLLDYTEADWDVVTNVNEKSLFFLSQAVARGMVLRRFGRIINIASLLSFQGGIRVPAYTASKHAVAGLTKLMANELAASGVTVNAIAPGYMETENTAALRADPERQRQILERIPMGRWGVPEDLATAVLFLASPHASYVTGTIIPVDGGWLAR
;
A
#
# COMPACT_ATOMS: atom_id res chain seq x y z
N LEU A 1 -7.35 -8.00 13.77
CA LEU A 1 -8.08 -7.18 12.79
C LEU A 1 -8.95 -8.13 11.99
N GLY A 2 -10.19 -8.35 12.48
CA GLY A 2 -11.15 -9.17 11.77
C GLY A 2 -11.43 -8.59 10.39
N SER A 3 -11.59 -9.46 9.40
CA SER A 3 -12.03 -9.07 8.06
C SER A 3 -13.31 -8.28 8.16
N MET A 4 -13.27 -7.01 7.87
CA MET A 4 -14.51 -6.32 7.57
C MET A 4 -14.96 -6.76 6.18
N PRO A 5 -16.21 -7.24 6.02
CA PRO A 5 -16.78 -7.38 4.70
C PRO A 5 -16.68 -6.00 4.02
N MET A 6 -16.27 -5.97 2.75
CA MET A 6 -16.18 -4.73 1.97
C MET A 6 -17.43 -4.59 1.06
N PRO A 7 -18.65 -4.50 1.63
CA PRO A 7 -19.88 -4.51 0.85
C PRO A 7 -20.01 -3.26 -0.02
N GLU A 8 -19.43 -2.14 0.41
CA GLU A 8 -19.44 -0.91 -0.37
C GLU A 8 -18.48 -0.99 -1.55
N THR A 9 -17.25 -1.46 -1.35
CA THR A 9 -16.31 -1.69 -2.45
C THR A 9 -16.87 -2.65 -3.48
N GLY A 10 -17.49 -3.75 -3.03
CA GLY A 10 -18.15 -4.71 -3.91
C GLY A 10 -19.23 -4.04 -4.77
N ARG A 11 -20.15 -3.30 -4.15
CA ARG A 11 -21.21 -2.56 -4.86
C ARG A 11 -20.66 -1.55 -5.88
N LEU A 12 -19.62 -0.81 -5.51
CA LEU A 12 -18.99 0.17 -6.40
C LEU A 12 -18.36 -0.52 -7.62
N ILE A 13 -17.68 -1.64 -7.44
CA ILE A 13 -17.08 -2.41 -8.54
C ILE A 13 -18.16 -2.99 -9.44
N GLU A 14 -19.18 -3.62 -8.87
CA GLU A 14 -20.30 -4.21 -9.62
C GLU A 14 -21.10 -3.17 -10.41
N ALA A 15 -21.26 -1.96 -9.85
CA ALA A 15 -21.89 -0.83 -10.55
C ALA A 15 -21.13 -0.41 -11.83
N THR A 16 -19.86 -0.74 -11.96
CA THR A 16 -19.09 -0.54 -13.20
C THR A 16 -19.26 -1.67 -14.22
N GLY A 17 -20.08 -2.66 -13.93
CA GLY A 17 -20.26 -3.87 -14.75
C GLY A 17 -19.09 -4.86 -14.61
N ARG A 18 -18.25 -4.73 -13.59
CA ARG A 18 -17.14 -5.65 -13.32
C ARG A 18 -17.48 -6.60 -12.18
N ARG A 19 -16.88 -7.80 -12.23
CA ARG A 19 -17.05 -8.80 -11.19
C ARG A 19 -16.21 -8.44 -9.96
N PHE A 20 -16.80 -8.57 -8.77
CA PHE A 20 -16.11 -8.49 -7.48
C PHE A 20 -15.97 -9.89 -6.88
N LEU A 21 -14.81 -10.20 -6.33
CA LEU A 21 -14.53 -11.40 -5.56
C LEU A 21 -13.90 -11.00 -4.23
N GLY A 22 -14.64 -11.19 -3.13
CA GLY A 22 -14.15 -10.95 -1.77
C GLY A 22 -13.55 -12.22 -1.17
N ILE A 23 -12.29 -12.18 -0.75
CA ILE A 23 -11.63 -13.28 -0.05
C ILE A 23 -11.13 -12.78 1.28
N GLN A 24 -11.46 -13.52 2.35
CA GLN A 24 -11.07 -13.18 3.71
C GLN A 24 -9.66 -13.69 4.02
N ALA A 25 -8.78 -12.80 4.49
CA ALA A 25 -7.45 -13.15 5.00
C ALA A 25 -7.03 -12.20 6.12
N ASP A 26 -6.44 -12.71 7.20
CA ASP A 26 -5.82 -11.90 8.24
C ASP A 26 -4.32 -11.79 7.98
N LEU A 27 -3.89 -10.65 7.46
CA LEU A 27 -2.50 -10.39 7.11
C LEU A 27 -1.58 -10.14 8.32
N SER A 28 -2.13 -10.03 9.53
CA SER A 28 -1.33 -9.91 10.76
C SER A 28 -0.79 -11.26 11.24
N GLN A 29 -1.36 -12.35 10.74
CA GLN A 29 -1.01 -13.72 11.10
C GLN A 29 -0.17 -14.40 10.00
N PRO A 30 0.57 -15.47 10.33
CA PRO A 30 1.20 -16.30 9.30
C PRO A 30 0.16 -16.84 8.31
N ASN A 31 0.39 -16.64 7.03
CA ASN A 31 -0.48 -17.09 5.96
C ASN A 31 0.28 -17.96 4.96
N ASP A 32 -0.39 -18.95 4.39
CA ASP A 32 0.07 -19.59 3.16
C ASP A 32 -0.40 -18.72 1.95
N PHE A 33 0.43 -17.76 1.59
CA PHE A 33 0.12 -16.86 0.47
C PHE A 33 0.06 -17.59 -0.87
N ARG A 34 0.70 -18.76 -1.02
CA ARG A 34 0.58 -19.55 -2.25
C ARG A 34 -0.79 -20.18 -2.37
N ALA A 35 -1.30 -20.78 -1.29
CA ALA A 35 -2.64 -21.32 -1.25
C ALA A 35 -3.68 -20.21 -1.48
N LEU A 36 -3.51 -19.03 -0.84
CA LEU A 36 -4.38 -17.89 -1.03
C LEU A 36 -4.41 -17.42 -2.49
N VAL A 37 -3.26 -17.27 -3.12
CA VAL A 37 -3.16 -16.87 -4.54
C VAL A 37 -3.76 -17.93 -5.45
N GLY A 38 -3.49 -19.22 -5.20
CA GLY A 38 -4.12 -20.32 -5.93
C GLY A 38 -5.64 -20.27 -5.89
N GLN A 39 -6.22 -20.06 -4.71
CA GLN A 39 -7.66 -19.90 -4.53
C GLN A 39 -8.23 -18.70 -5.33
N ILE A 40 -7.50 -17.58 -5.38
CA ILE A 40 -7.90 -16.40 -6.15
C ILE A 40 -7.88 -16.73 -7.66
N GLU A 41 -6.79 -17.34 -8.13
CA GLU A 41 -6.61 -17.62 -9.55
C GLU A 41 -7.58 -18.69 -10.08
N GLU A 42 -7.96 -19.67 -9.26
CA GLU A 42 -9.00 -20.64 -9.57
C GLU A 42 -10.38 -19.98 -9.79
N GLN A 43 -10.69 -18.95 -9.01
CA GLN A 43 -12.01 -18.31 -9.04
C GLN A 43 -12.08 -17.11 -9.99
N ALA A 44 -10.98 -16.37 -10.17
CA ALA A 44 -10.97 -15.10 -10.90
C ALA A 44 -10.05 -15.10 -12.14
N GLY A 45 -9.25 -16.13 -12.31
CA GLY A 45 -8.20 -16.16 -13.34
C GLY A 45 -6.90 -15.51 -12.87
N PRO A 46 -5.89 -15.46 -13.74
CA PRO A 46 -4.56 -14.97 -13.41
C PRO A 46 -4.56 -13.50 -12.94
N ILE A 47 -3.72 -13.22 -11.95
CA ILE A 47 -3.59 -11.87 -11.39
C ILE A 47 -2.62 -11.06 -12.24
N ASP A 48 -3.10 -10.03 -12.91
CA ASP A 48 -2.29 -9.13 -13.76
C ASP A 48 -1.80 -7.90 -12.99
N ILE A 49 -2.57 -7.43 -12.02
CA ILE A 49 -2.25 -6.25 -11.20
C ILE A 49 -2.44 -6.59 -9.74
N LEU A 50 -1.39 -6.38 -8.93
CA LEU A 50 -1.45 -6.47 -7.48
C LEU A 50 -1.28 -5.08 -6.88
N VAL A 51 -2.23 -4.65 -6.07
CA VAL A 51 -2.11 -3.43 -5.26
C VAL A 51 -1.98 -3.82 -3.78
N ASN A 52 -0.80 -3.69 -3.22
CA ASN A 52 -0.53 -3.90 -1.80
C ASN A 52 -0.96 -2.68 -1.00
N ASN A 53 -2.26 -2.57 -0.73
CA ASN A 53 -2.86 -1.44 -0.01
C ASN A 53 -3.06 -1.70 1.48
N ALA A 54 -3.12 -2.96 1.90
CA ALA A 54 -3.31 -3.29 3.31
C ALA A 54 -2.22 -2.65 4.18
N GLY A 55 -2.63 -2.03 5.28
CA GLY A 55 -1.71 -1.38 6.20
C GLY A 55 -2.37 -1.03 7.52
N THR A 56 -1.56 -1.03 8.56
CA THR A 56 -1.98 -0.65 9.92
C THR A 56 -0.93 0.23 10.57
N ILE A 57 -1.35 0.98 11.58
CA ILE A 57 -0.50 1.86 12.37
C ILE A 57 -0.80 1.67 13.85
N ARG A 58 0.26 1.68 14.68
CA ARG A 58 0.16 1.74 16.13
C ARG A 58 0.93 2.96 16.61
N ARG A 59 0.38 3.64 17.62
CA ARG A 59 0.93 4.90 18.14
C ARG A 59 1.21 4.77 19.61
N ALA A 60 2.46 4.94 20.01
CA ALA A 60 2.88 5.10 21.39
C ALA A 60 4.16 5.93 21.44
N ASP A 61 4.51 6.45 22.60
CA ASP A 61 5.81 7.10 22.79
C ASP A 61 6.93 6.08 22.61
N LEU A 62 8.10 6.55 22.16
CA LEU A 62 9.20 5.67 21.78
C LEU A 62 9.60 4.68 22.88
N LEU A 63 9.60 5.15 24.14
CA LEU A 63 10.01 4.34 25.29
C LEU A 63 8.93 3.34 25.78
N ASP A 64 7.69 3.53 25.34
CA ASP A 64 6.53 2.72 25.76
C ASP A 64 5.99 1.84 24.61
N TYR A 65 6.67 1.85 23.44
CA TYR A 65 6.24 1.08 22.29
C TYR A 65 6.46 -0.42 22.52
N THR A 66 5.40 -1.21 22.39
CA THR A 66 5.44 -2.65 22.70
C THR A 66 5.92 -3.50 21.52
N GLU A 67 6.54 -4.64 21.81
CA GLU A 67 6.91 -5.66 20.80
C GLU A 67 5.68 -6.17 20.05
N ALA A 68 4.57 -6.38 20.75
CA ALA A 68 3.31 -6.83 20.14
C ALA A 68 2.78 -5.82 19.08
N ASP A 69 2.86 -4.51 19.37
CA ASP A 69 2.49 -3.48 18.40
C ASP A 69 3.46 -3.42 17.21
N TRP A 70 4.75 -3.66 17.48
CA TRP A 70 5.77 -3.77 16.44
C TRP A 70 5.46 -4.91 15.49
N ASP A 71 5.22 -6.11 16.02
CA ASP A 71 4.97 -7.32 15.24
C ASP A 71 3.70 -7.20 14.38
N VAL A 72 2.62 -6.68 14.96
CA VAL A 72 1.37 -6.45 14.19
C VAL A 72 1.62 -5.52 13.01
N VAL A 73 2.35 -4.42 13.20
CA VAL A 73 2.60 -3.45 12.13
C VAL A 73 3.52 -4.02 11.06
N THR A 74 4.62 -4.66 11.45
CA THR A 74 5.58 -5.24 10.50
C THR A 74 5.00 -6.44 9.76
N ASN A 75 4.23 -7.30 10.42
CA ASN A 75 3.56 -8.42 9.77
C ASN A 75 2.60 -7.94 8.67
N VAL A 76 1.77 -6.93 8.95
CA VAL A 76 0.79 -6.42 7.97
C VAL A 76 1.46 -5.60 6.88
N ASN A 77 2.33 -4.64 7.24
CA ASN A 77 2.81 -3.63 6.29
C ASN A 77 3.98 -4.09 5.43
N GLU A 78 4.77 -5.05 5.93
CA GLU A 78 6.03 -5.44 5.31
C GLU A 78 6.04 -6.93 4.93
N LYS A 79 5.91 -7.82 5.93
CA LYS A 79 6.02 -9.27 5.73
C LYS A 79 4.94 -9.79 4.78
N SER A 80 3.67 -9.43 5.01
CA SER A 80 2.58 -9.85 4.14
C SER A 80 2.71 -9.30 2.73
N LEU A 81 3.10 -8.03 2.58
CA LEU A 81 3.35 -7.39 1.29
C LEU A 81 4.39 -8.18 0.49
N PHE A 82 5.52 -8.52 1.12
CA PHE A 82 6.59 -9.25 0.43
C PHE A 82 6.15 -10.65 -0.01
N PHE A 83 5.60 -11.46 0.89
CA PHE A 83 5.24 -12.84 0.57
C PHE A 83 4.03 -12.96 -0.36
N LEU A 84 3.06 -12.05 -0.26
CA LEU A 84 1.96 -11.96 -1.22
C LEU A 84 2.49 -11.57 -2.62
N SER A 85 3.35 -10.56 -2.70
CA SER A 85 3.98 -10.16 -3.96
C SER A 85 4.80 -11.31 -4.56
N GLN A 86 5.56 -12.05 -3.74
CA GLN A 86 6.33 -13.22 -4.18
C GLN A 86 5.42 -14.31 -4.75
N ALA A 87 4.29 -14.59 -4.09
CA ALA A 87 3.36 -15.61 -4.55
C ALA A 87 2.72 -15.24 -5.89
N VAL A 88 2.24 -13.99 -6.03
CA VAL A 88 1.63 -13.47 -7.26
C VAL A 88 2.66 -13.35 -8.40
N ALA A 89 3.86 -12.89 -8.10
CA ALA A 89 4.92 -12.70 -9.11
C ALA A 89 5.29 -13.99 -9.85
N ARG A 90 5.12 -15.18 -9.24
CA ARG A 90 5.37 -16.45 -9.93
C ARG A 90 4.54 -16.62 -11.20
N GLY A 91 3.24 -16.33 -11.13
CA GLY A 91 2.36 -16.35 -12.30
C GLY A 91 2.68 -15.23 -13.28
N MET A 92 2.96 -14.03 -12.79
CA MET A 92 3.31 -12.88 -13.63
C MET A 92 4.58 -13.12 -14.45
N VAL A 93 5.64 -13.69 -13.84
CA VAL A 93 6.91 -14.02 -14.51
C VAL A 93 6.69 -15.03 -15.63
N LEU A 94 5.90 -16.08 -15.40
CA LEU A 94 5.59 -17.09 -16.43
C LEU A 94 4.86 -16.48 -17.62
N ARG A 95 3.94 -15.55 -17.40
CA ARG A 95 3.20 -14.86 -18.45
C ARG A 95 3.94 -13.68 -19.06
N ARG A 96 5.11 -13.31 -18.50
CA ARG A 96 5.91 -12.14 -18.87
C ARG A 96 5.12 -10.84 -18.86
N PHE A 97 4.19 -10.74 -17.91
CA PHE A 97 3.36 -9.55 -17.68
C PHE A 97 2.92 -9.49 -16.23
N GLY A 98 3.04 -8.31 -15.62
CA GLY A 98 2.52 -8.03 -14.30
C GLY A 98 2.77 -6.58 -13.87
N ARG A 99 1.93 -6.12 -12.93
CA ARG A 99 2.03 -4.81 -12.29
C ARG A 99 1.89 -4.97 -10.79
N ILE A 100 2.91 -4.64 -10.03
CA ILE A 100 2.86 -4.62 -8.56
C ILE A 100 2.96 -3.17 -8.11
N ILE A 101 1.96 -2.70 -7.37
CA ILE A 101 1.86 -1.33 -6.87
C ILE A 101 1.79 -1.40 -5.36
N ASN A 102 2.82 -0.90 -4.68
CA ASN A 102 2.89 -0.88 -3.22
C ASN A 102 2.41 0.48 -2.69
N ILE A 103 1.66 0.48 -1.60
CA ILE A 103 1.34 1.72 -0.90
C ILE A 103 2.42 2.00 0.16
N ALA A 104 3.33 2.89 -0.18
CA ALA A 104 4.36 3.45 0.67
C ALA A 104 3.79 4.54 1.60
N SER A 105 4.56 5.57 1.92
CA SER A 105 4.17 6.72 2.75
C SER A 105 5.19 7.84 2.59
N LEU A 106 4.86 9.04 3.06
CA LEU A 106 5.87 10.09 3.37
C LEU A 106 6.96 9.54 4.30
N LEU A 107 6.58 8.62 5.20
CA LEU A 107 7.51 7.97 6.13
C LEU A 107 8.40 6.90 5.46
N SER A 108 8.37 6.79 4.15
CA SER A 108 9.41 6.11 3.36
C SER A 108 10.62 7.00 3.06
N PHE A 109 10.51 8.32 3.35
CA PHE A 109 11.53 9.33 3.07
C PHE A 109 11.95 10.12 4.31
N GLN A 110 11.12 10.12 5.34
CA GLN A 110 11.34 10.91 6.56
C GLN A 110 10.93 10.13 7.81
N GLY A 111 11.38 10.58 8.99
CA GLY A 111 10.95 10.03 10.27
C GLY A 111 9.53 10.45 10.65
N GLY A 112 8.84 9.60 11.39
CA GLY A 112 7.57 9.91 12.05
C GLY A 112 7.75 10.13 13.55
N ILE A 113 6.70 10.62 14.21
CA ILE A 113 6.64 10.79 15.67
C ILE A 113 5.61 9.80 16.22
N ARG A 114 5.99 9.03 17.26
CA ARG A 114 5.14 8.04 17.94
C ARG A 114 4.70 6.86 17.07
N VAL A 115 5.39 6.57 15.98
CA VAL A 115 5.04 5.52 15.01
C VAL A 115 6.28 4.74 14.54
N PRO A 116 7.09 4.15 15.45
CA PRO A 116 8.39 3.56 15.09
C PRO A 116 8.24 2.40 14.10
N ALA A 117 7.42 1.40 14.38
CA ALA A 117 7.23 0.25 13.49
C ALA A 117 6.62 0.65 12.13
N TYR A 118 5.70 1.62 12.11
CA TYR A 118 5.14 2.13 10.84
C TYR A 118 6.23 2.82 10.01
N THR A 119 7.07 3.65 10.62
CA THR A 119 8.19 4.30 9.94
C THR A 119 9.15 3.26 9.37
N ALA A 120 9.57 2.28 10.16
CA ALA A 120 10.44 1.20 9.72
C ALA A 120 9.82 0.41 8.55
N SER A 121 8.56 -0.01 8.68
CA SER A 121 7.87 -0.77 7.63
C SER A 121 7.73 0.01 6.31
N LYS A 122 7.50 1.32 6.37
CA LYS A 122 7.36 2.12 5.14
C LYS A 122 8.72 2.40 4.47
N HIS A 123 9.83 2.46 5.21
CA HIS A 123 11.18 2.43 4.64
C HIS A 123 11.47 1.06 4.00
N ALA A 124 11.08 -0.04 4.68
CA ALA A 124 11.21 -1.38 4.13
C ALA A 124 10.44 -1.54 2.81
N VAL A 125 9.18 -1.06 2.72
CA VAL A 125 8.39 -1.07 1.48
C VAL A 125 9.12 -0.34 0.34
N ALA A 126 9.78 0.79 0.61
CA ALA A 126 10.57 1.49 -0.39
C ALA A 126 11.76 0.65 -0.89
N GLY A 127 12.48 0.01 0.02
CA GLY A 127 13.58 -0.91 -0.30
C GLY A 127 13.13 -2.12 -1.09
N LEU A 128 12.05 -2.79 -0.64
CA LEU A 128 11.47 -3.96 -1.29
C LEU A 128 10.93 -3.63 -2.68
N THR A 129 10.36 -2.45 -2.89
CA THR A 129 9.91 -2.00 -4.21
C THR A 129 11.07 -1.97 -5.20
N LYS A 130 12.21 -1.41 -4.81
CA LYS A 130 13.41 -1.34 -5.66
C LYS A 130 14.03 -2.73 -5.88
N LEU A 131 14.12 -3.55 -4.84
CA LEU A 131 14.62 -4.93 -4.95
C LEU A 131 13.81 -5.72 -5.96
N MET A 132 12.48 -5.79 -5.77
CA MET A 132 11.60 -6.56 -6.64
C MET A 132 11.59 -6.02 -8.07
N ALA A 133 11.69 -4.69 -8.26
CA ALA A 133 11.83 -4.10 -9.58
C ALA A 133 13.08 -4.59 -10.30
N ASN A 134 14.23 -4.63 -9.63
CA ASN A 134 15.49 -5.11 -10.19
C ASN A 134 15.42 -6.58 -10.61
N GLU A 135 14.78 -7.42 -9.79
CA GLU A 135 14.74 -8.87 -10.05
C GLU A 135 13.68 -9.26 -11.09
N LEU A 136 12.57 -8.52 -11.19
CA LEU A 136 11.41 -8.91 -12.00
C LEU A 136 11.31 -8.18 -13.35
N ALA A 137 12.02 -7.07 -13.53
CA ALA A 137 11.91 -6.24 -14.74
C ALA A 137 12.20 -7.00 -16.04
N ALA A 138 13.25 -7.83 -16.06
CA ALA A 138 13.61 -8.64 -17.23
C ALA A 138 12.52 -9.66 -17.62
N SER A 139 11.62 -9.98 -16.70
CA SER A 139 10.47 -10.85 -16.91
C SER A 139 9.19 -10.10 -17.31
N GLY A 140 9.27 -8.80 -17.61
CA GLY A 140 8.11 -7.99 -18.03
C GLY A 140 7.18 -7.57 -16.88
N VAL A 141 7.63 -7.72 -15.62
CA VAL A 141 6.88 -7.32 -14.42
C VAL A 141 7.45 -6.01 -13.90
N THR A 142 6.59 -5.00 -13.71
CA THR A 142 7.00 -3.74 -13.08
C THR A 142 6.56 -3.69 -11.63
N VAL A 143 7.41 -3.15 -10.77
CA VAL A 143 7.13 -2.98 -9.35
C VAL A 143 7.39 -1.52 -8.98
N ASN A 144 6.35 -0.83 -8.53
CA ASN A 144 6.40 0.58 -8.17
C ASN A 144 5.68 0.82 -6.85
N ALA A 145 5.82 2.02 -6.29
CA ALA A 145 5.09 2.42 -5.12
C ALA A 145 4.46 3.81 -5.29
N ILE A 146 3.39 4.05 -4.55
CA ILE A 146 2.80 5.36 -4.35
C ILE A 146 3.01 5.72 -2.88
N ALA A 147 3.46 6.94 -2.62
CA ALA A 147 3.65 7.49 -1.29
C ALA A 147 2.58 8.57 -1.02
N PRO A 148 1.45 8.19 -0.41
CA PRO A 148 0.43 9.17 -0.04
C PRO A 148 0.94 10.16 0.98
N GLY A 149 0.51 11.43 0.84
CA GLY A 149 0.62 12.45 1.85
C GLY A 149 -0.41 12.30 2.97
N TYR A 150 -0.78 13.41 3.56
CA TYR A 150 -1.85 13.46 4.56
C TYR A 150 -3.22 13.36 3.86
N MET A 151 -3.84 12.18 3.95
CA MET A 151 -5.11 11.85 3.32
C MET A 151 -6.26 11.85 4.34
N GLU A 152 -7.46 12.23 3.93
CA GLU A 152 -8.69 12.15 4.72
C GLU A 152 -9.16 10.70 4.82
N THR A 153 -8.66 9.97 5.82
CA THR A 153 -8.99 8.58 6.08
C THR A 153 -9.21 8.37 7.58
N GLU A 154 -9.70 7.19 7.97
CA GLU A 154 -9.82 6.81 9.37
C GLU A 154 -8.49 6.86 10.12
N ASN A 155 -7.38 6.50 9.47
CA ASN A 155 -6.04 6.55 10.06
C ASN A 155 -5.59 7.96 10.47
N THR A 156 -6.18 8.98 9.89
CA THR A 156 -5.86 10.40 10.15
C THR A 156 -6.97 11.15 10.90
N ALA A 157 -8.09 10.48 11.23
CA ALA A 157 -9.23 11.09 11.88
C ALA A 157 -8.84 11.83 13.18
N ALA A 158 -8.03 11.20 14.03
CA ALA A 158 -7.56 11.82 15.27
C ALA A 158 -6.69 13.08 15.05
N LEU A 159 -5.90 13.11 13.97
CA LEU A 159 -5.09 14.30 13.62
C LEU A 159 -5.95 15.44 13.09
N ARG A 160 -7.02 15.13 12.36
CA ARG A 160 -7.98 16.11 11.84
C ARG A 160 -8.92 16.64 12.92
N ALA A 161 -9.19 15.84 13.95
CA ALA A 161 -10.01 16.25 15.10
C ALA A 161 -9.26 17.16 16.08
N ASP A 162 -7.93 17.21 16.05
CA ASP A 162 -7.11 18.10 16.87
C ASP A 162 -6.83 19.38 16.07
N PRO A 163 -7.41 20.56 16.47
CA PRO A 163 -7.29 21.78 15.69
C PRO A 163 -5.86 22.28 15.51
N GLU A 164 -4.99 22.07 16.53
CA GLU A 164 -3.60 22.52 16.47
C GLU A 164 -2.79 21.63 15.53
N ARG A 165 -2.98 20.30 15.61
CA ARG A 165 -2.32 19.36 14.70
C ARG A 165 -2.78 19.54 13.26
N GLN A 166 -4.08 19.73 13.07
CA GLN A 166 -4.66 20.01 11.76
C GLN A 166 -4.03 21.26 11.14
N ARG A 167 -3.95 22.36 11.91
CA ARG A 167 -3.36 23.62 11.47
C ARG A 167 -1.89 23.44 11.06
N GLN A 168 -1.08 22.82 11.92
CA GLN A 168 0.35 22.56 11.66
C GLN A 168 0.57 21.73 10.40
N ILE A 169 -0.27 20.73 10.15
CA ILE A 169 -0.20 19.90 8.95
C ILE A 169 -0.58 20.69 7.71
N LEU A 170 -1.69 21.43 7.75
CA LEU A 170 -2.16 22.23 6.61
C LEU A 170 -1.17 23.34 6.22
N GLU A 171 -0.55 24.02 7.20
CA GLU A 171 0.46 25.04 6.95
C GLU A 171 1.70 24.50 6.23
N ARG A 172 1.98 23.19 6.39
CA ARG A 172 3.10 22.53 5.74
C ARG A 172 2.77 21.96 4.37
N ILE A 173 1.50 21.69 4.05
CA ILE A 173 1.10 21.20 2.73
C ILE A 173 1.01 22.38 1.76
N PRO A 174 1.83 22.48 0.69
CA PRO A 174 1.76 23.58 -0.27
C PRO A 174 0.39 23.76 -0.93
N MET A 175 -0.33 22.66 -1.18
CA MET A 175 -1.70 22.73 -1.72
C MET A 175 -2.75 23.21 -0.71
N GLY A 176 -2.42 23.40 0.58
CA GLY A 176 -3.31 23.95 1.60
C GLY A 176 -4.52 23.09 1.94
N ARG A 177 -4.55 21.83 1.53
CA ARG A 177 -5.64 20.89 1.83
C ARG A 177 -5.11 19.48 2.13
N TRP A 178 -5.91 18.71 2.83
CA TRP A 178 -5.73 17.26 2.89
C TRP A 178 -6.00 16.65 1.51
N GLY A 179 -5.33 15.53 1.21
CA GLY A 179 -5.66 14.72 0.07
C GLY A 179 -6.91 13.88 0.33
N VAL A 180 -7.62 13.53 -0.73
CA VAL A 180 -8.72 12.57 -0.69
C VAL A 180 -8.30 11.27 -1.40
N PRO A 181 -8.94 10.11 -1.12
CA PRO A 181 -8.58 8.85 -1.77
C PRO A 181 -8.53 8.94 -3.31
N GLU A 182 -9.37 9.75 -3.92
CA GLU A 182 -9.45 9.99 -5.36
C GLU A 182 -8.17 10.63 -5.93
N ASP A 183 -7.44 11.41 -5.13
CA ASP A 183 -6.16 11.98 -5.55
C ASP A 183 -5.11 10.89 -5.88
N LEU A 184 -5.26 9.68 -5.32
CA LEU A 184 -4.36 8.55 -5.59
C LEU A 184 -4.73 7.79 -6.87
N ALA A 185 -5.98 7.88 -7.33
CA ALA A 185 -6.51 7.05 -8.41
C ALA A 185 -5.70 7.19 -9.70
N THR A 186 -5.34 8.41 -10.08
CA THR A 186 -4.57 8.67 -11.32
C THR A 186 -3.19 8.02 -11.28
N ALA A 187 -2.50 8.05 -10.13
CA ALA A 187 -1.20 7.41 -9.98
C ALA A 187 -1.31 5.88 -10.07
N VAL A 188 -2.36 5.29 -9.45
CA VAL A 188 -2.65 3.84 -9.56
C VAL A 188 -2.92 3.47 -11.01
N LEU A 189 -3.82 4.19 -11.70
CA LEU A 189 -4.17 3.94 -13.10
C LEU A 189 -2.96 4.05 -14.04
N PHE A 190 -2.10 5.07 -13.82
CA PHE A 190 -0.87 5.22 -14.57
C PHE A 190 0.05 4.02 -14.41
N LEU A 191 0.35 3.63 -13.17
CA LEU A 191 1.26 2.50 -12.89
C LEU A 191 0.68 1.13 -13.29
N ALA A 192 -0.64 0.97 -13.28
CA ALA A 192 -1.34 -0.21 -13.75
C ALA A 192 -1.41 -0.33 -15.28
N SER A 193 -1.21 0.79 -16.00
CA SER A 193 -1.34 0.84 -17.45
C SER A 193 -0.28 0.00 -18.15
N PRO A 194 -0.62 -0.65 -19.30
CA PRO A 194 0.37 -1.25 -20.20
C PRO A 194 1.41 -0.23 -20.71
N HIS A 195 1.03 1.04 -20.82
CA HIS A 195 1.91 2.12 -21.29
C HIS A 195 2.99 2.52 -20.28
N ALA A 196 2.87 2.11 -19.00
CA ALA A 196 3.90 2.30 -17.98
C ALA A 196 4.95 1.17 -17.95
N SER A 197 5.11 0.42 -19.04
CA SER A 197 5.97 -0.78 -19.10
C SER A 197 7.47 -0.50 -18.89
N TYR A 198 7.91 0.75 -19.00
CA TYR A 198 9.30 1.16 -18.74
C TYR A 198 9.46 1.90 -17.41
N VAL A 199 8.37 1.99 -16.60
CA VAL A 199 8.37 2.59 -15.27
C VAL A 199 8.44 1.48 -14.22
N THR A 200 9.58 1.31 -13.58
CA THR A 200 9.77 0.32 -12.52
C THR A 200 10.77 0.83 -11.47
N GLY A 201 10.59 0.43 -10.22
CA GLY A 201 11.43 0.82 -9.08
C GLY A 201 11.19 2.23 -8.56
N THR A 202 10.19 2.96 -9.08
CA THR A 202 9.89 4.32 -8.64
C THR A 202 8.94 4.34 -7.44
N ILE A 203 9.04 5.42 -6.66
CA ILE A 203 8.10 5.75 -5.60
C ILE A 203 7.54 7.13 -5.90
N ILE A 204 6.27 7.22 -6.23
CA ILE A 204 5.60 8.47 -6.64
C ILE A 204 4.94 9.10 -5.41
N PRO A 205 5.42 10.26 -4.90
CA PRO A 205 4.69 11.02 -3.91
C PRO A 205 3.39 11.59 -4.49
N VAL A 206 2.29 11.42 -3.75
CA VAL A 206 1.01 12.08 -4.00
C VAL A 206 0.63 12.76 -2.70
N ASP A 207 1.18 13.94 -2.46
CA ASP A 207 1.32 14.52 -1.12
C ASP A 207 1.00 16.02 -1.04
N GLY A 208 0.48 16.61 -2.10
CA GLY A 208 0.18 18.04 -2.15
C GLY A 208 1.41 18.94 -2.05
N GLY A 209 2.62 18.39 -2.34
CA GLY A 209 3.89 19.11 -2.29
C GLY A 209 4.61 19.02 -0.94
N TRP A 210 4.16 18.17 -0.01
CA TRP A 210 4.77 18.03 1.32
C TRP A 210 6.27 17.74 1.28
N LEU A 211 6.73 16.85 0.40
CA LEU A 211 8.14 16.48 0.26
C LEU A 211 8.95 17.45 -0.62
N ALA A 212 8.33 18.43 -1.24
CA ALA A 212 9.02 19.38 -2.09
C ALA A 212 9.73 20.50 -1.29
N ARG A 213 9.52 20.55 0.05
CA ARG A 213 10.12 21.56 0.93
C ARG A 213 10.48 21.01 2.32
#